data_af5ccfeb04b8ef475db990b502e0dea5
#
_entry.id   af5ccfeb04b8ef475db990b502e0dea5
#
_cell.length_a   1.000
_cell.length_b   1.000
_cell.length_c   1.000
_cell.angle_alpha   90.00
_cell.angle_beta   90.00
_cell.angle_gamma   90.00
#
_symmetry.space_group_name_H-M   'P 1'
#
loop_
_entity.id
_entity.type
_entity.pdbx_description
1 polymer ?
#
loop_
_entity_poly.entity_id
_entity_poly.type
_entity_poly.pdbx_seq_one_letter_code
_entity_poly.pdbx_strand_id
1 'polypeptide(L)'
;MKKGGLICFTGLDGSGKTTQAEKLLNTLKKKNIDAIYSWSRREPYLIKPIVTLVKKILKESSKSEGKDYLNIKKKRKRRLFKYPLFQKMWISIAIVDYLAKLFFQIYVPFYKGKVVICDRYIPDMIADFAANFDYNNYQIRKLLKNPLLRMFPKPDKYFYIKVPANLGYKRKLDDTSFEYLSEREKIYNFLAKEMNMVVINGTQDIDNVFEKIKVEMRI
;
A
#
# COMPACT_ATOMS: atom_id res chain seq x y z
N MET A 1 16.96 -23.48 6.29
CA MET A 1 16.89 -22.12 6.84
C MET A 1 15.51 -21.90 7.44
N LYS A 2 15.44 -21.44 8.70
CA LYS A 2 14.15 -21.08 9.35
C LYS A 2 13.58 -19.85 8.62
N LYS A 3 12.38 -19.94 8.06
CA LYS A 3 11.69 -18.78 7.49
C LYS A 3 11.31 -17.82 8.59
N GLY A 4 11.45 -16.53 8.37
CA GLY A 4 10.93 -15.49 9.27
C GLY A 4 9.40 -15.42 9.23
N GLY A 5 8.84 -14.48 10.00
CA GLY A 5 7.42 -14.14 9.94
C GLY A 5 7.16 -12.94 9.03
N LEU A 6 6.02 -12.88 8.37
CA LEU A 6 5.61 -11.72 7.57
C LEU A 6 4.21 -11.26 7.98
N ILE A 7 4.12 -10.05 8.51
CA ILE A 7 2.88 -9.47 9.03
C ILE A 7 2.66 -8.15 8.29
N CYS A 8 1.51 -7.99 7.67
CA CYS A 8 1.23 -6.82 6.85
C CYS A 8 0.00 -6.04 7.34
N PHE A 9 0.15 -4.73 7.38
CA PHE A 9 -0.91 -3.79 7.68
C PHE A 9 -1.30 -3.01 6.43
N THR A 10 -2.59 -2.94 6.16
CA THR A 10 -3.16 -2.19 5.03
C THR A 10 -4.38 -1.38 5.47
N GLY A 11 -4.78 -0.42 4.67
CA GLY A 11 -5.94 0.43 4.94
C GLY A 11 -5.77 1.86 4.45
N LEU A 12 -6.81 2.66 4.66
CA LEU A 12 -6.83 4.06 4.25
C LEU A 12 -5.72 4.88 4.93
N ASP A 13 -5.34 5.97 4.29
CA ASP A 13 -4.55 7.00 4.97
C ASP A 13 -5.37 7.56 6.16
N GLY A 14 -4.72 7.74 7.31
CA GLY A 14 -5.41 8.11 8.56
C GLY A 14 -6.07 6.94 9.32
N SER A 15 -5.94 5.68 8.84
CA SER A 15 -6.52 4.52 9.54
C SER A 15 -5.75 4.07 10.79
N GLY A 16 -4.55 4.60 11.05
CA GLY A 16 -3.73 4.21 12.21
C GLY A 16 -2.84 2.98 12.00
N LYS A 17 -2.75 2.44 10.77
CA LYS A 17 -1.93 1.25 10.46
C LYS A 17 -0.45 1.38 10.84
N THR A 18 0.17 2.55 10.60
CA THR A 18 1.57 2.82 10.96
C THR A 18 1.77 2.71 12.48
N THR A 19 0.89 3.35 13.25
CA THR A 19 0.91 3.30 14.72
C THR A 19 0.80 1.86 15.22
N GLN A 20 -0.09 1.05 14.63
CA GLN A 20 -0.28 -0.35 15.02
C GLN A 20 0.93 -1.21 14.64
N ALA A 21 1.51 -0.98 13.46
CA ALA A 21 2.72 -1.69 13.01
C ALA A 21 3.92 -1.39 13.93
N GLU A 22 4.10 -0.13 14.35
CA GLU A 22 5.16 0.27 15.27
C GLU A 22 4.94 -0.28 16.68
N LYS A 23 3.69 -0.29 17.20
CA LYS A 23 3.37 -0.92 18.49
C LYS A 23 3.67 -2.41 18.46
N LEU A 24 3.34 -3.10 17.37
CA LEU A 24 3.66 -4.52 17.20
C LEU A 24 5.18 -4.75 17.16
N LEU A 25 5.93 -3.94 16.39
CA LEU A 25 7.39 -3.99 16.36
C LEU A 25 8.00 -3.90 17.78
N ASN A 26 7.57 -2.88 18.52
CA ASN A 26 8.08 -2.64 19.87
C ASN A 26 7.73 -3.80 20.83
N THR A 27 6.54 -4.39 20.70
CA THR A 27 6.11 -5.55 21.48
C THR A 27 6.96 -6.78 21.18
N LEU A 28 7.23 -7.07 19.88
CA LEU A 28 8.06 -8.20 19.49
C LEU A 28 9.52 -8.03 19.94
N LYS A 29 10.06 -6.81 19.83
CA LYS A 29 11.42 -6.50 20.32
C LYS A 29 11.54 -6.67 21.83
N LYS A 30 10.54 -6.26 22.63
CA LYS A 30 10.50 -6.50 24.07
C LYS A 30 10.49 -8.00 24.43
N LYS A 31 9.99 -8.85 23.53
CA LYS A 31 10.03 -10.32 23.66
C LYS A 31 11.28 -10.95 23.07
N ASN A 32 12.33 -10.16 22.76
CA ASN A 32 13.59 -10.59 22.14
C ASN A 32 13.40 -11.29 20.78
N ILE A 33 12.36 -10.94 20.02
CA ILE A 33 12.12 -11.43 18.68
C ILE A 33 12.80 -10.49 17.69
N ASP A 34 13.66 -11.02 16.82
CA ASP A 34 14.33 -10.24 15.76
C ASP A 34 13.30 -9.79 14.71
N ALA A 35 12.73 -8.62 14.93
CA ALA A 35 11.70 -8.01 14.09
C ALA A 35 12.18 -6.71 13.47
N ILE A 36 11.76 -6.47 12.23
CA ILE A 36 12.04 -5.23 11.51
C ILE A 36 10.75 -4.61 10.97
N TYR A 37 10.76 -3.28 10.85
CA TYR A 37 9.69 -2.51 10.22
C TYR A 37 10.05 -2.21 8.77
N SER A 38 9.10 -2.36 7.85
CA SER A 38 9.25 -2.02 6.45
C SER A 38 8.06 -1.18 5.97
N TRP A 39 8.31 0.07 5.61
CA TRP A 39 7.34 0.90 4.93
C TRP A 39 7.38 0.63 3.42
N SER A 40 6.41 -0.15 2.96
CA SER A 40 6.44 -0.72 1.62
C SER A 40 5.39 -0.09 0.70
N ARG A 41 5.12 1.21 0.85
CA ARG A 41 4.30 1.96 -0.12
C ARG A 41 4.99 1.96 -1.48
N ARG A 42 4.18 1.81 -2.54
CA ARG A 42 4.68 1.88 -3.91
C ARG A 42 5.15 3.31 -4.24
N GLU A 43 6.43 3.47 -4.26
CA GLU A 43 7.13 4.65 -4.75
C GLU A 43 8.20 4.23 -5.75
N PRO A 44 8.53 5.06 -6.76
CA PRO A 44 9.64 4.76 -7.65
C PRO A 44 10.91 4.48 -6.84
N TYR A 45 11.53 3.33 -7.08
CA TYR A 45 12.75 2.88 -6.40
C TYR A 45 13.95 2.95 -7.34
N LEU A 46 14.04 2.04 -8.31
CA LEU A 46 15.11 2.04 -9.31
C LEU A 46 14.90 3.12 -10.39
N ILE A 47 13.65 3.36 -10.78
CA ILE A 47 13.30 4.35 -11.81
C ILE A 47 13.17 5.78 -11.26
N LYS A 48 13.43 6.00 -9.97
CA LYS A 48 13.33 7.32 -9.32
C LYS A 48 14.07 8.43 -10.07
N PRO A 49 15.33 8.26 -10.50
CA PRO A 49 16.06 9.29 -11.24
C PRO A 49 15.38 9.64 -12.58
N ILE A 50 14.91 8.62 -13.32
CA ILE A 50 14.21 8.81 -14.60
C ILE A 50 12.90 9.58 -14.38
N VAL A 51 12.10 9.16 -13.39
CA VAL A 51 10.84 9.83 -13.06
C VAL A 51 11.08 11.27 -12.62
N THR A 52 12.17 11.54 -11.89
CA THR A 52 12.54 12.89 -11.46
C THR A 52 12.95 13.76 -12.64
N LEU A 53 13.74 13.23 -13.57
CA LEU A 53 14.14 13.92 -14.80
C LEU A 53 12.92 14.26 -15.66
N VAL A 54 12.03 13.28 -15.90
CA VAL A 54 10.80 13.51 -16.67
C VAL A 54 9.90 14.56 -15.99
N LYS A 55 9.79 14.53 -14.65
CA LYS A 55 9.04 15.56 -13.90
C LYS A 55 9.67 16.95 -14.07
N LYS A 56 11.00 17.05 -14.07
CA LYS A 56 11.72 18.31 -14.24
C LYS A 56 11.46 18.89 -15.64
N ILE A 57 11.58 18.08 -16.68
CA ILE A 57 11.30 18.46 -18.07
C ILE A 57 9.83 18.90 -18.24
N LEU A 58 8.88 18.16 -17.63
CA LEU A 58 7.46 18.51 -17.71
C LEU A 58 7.08 19.72 -16.84
N LYS A 59 7.82 20.01 -15.78
CA LYS A 59 7.59 21.16 -14.90
C LYS A 59 8.05 22.46 -15.54
N GLU A 60 9.11 22.43 -16.33
CA GLU A 60 9.54 23.59 -17.14
C GLU A 60 8.47 24.03 -18.16
N SER A 61 7.55 23.11 -18.54
CA SER A 61 6.46 23.39 -19.49
C SER A 61 5.16 23.89 -18.84
N SER A 62 5.08 24.02 -17.51
CA SER A 62 3.83 24.39 -16.82
C SER A 62 4.05 25.37 -15.68
N LYS A 63 3.96 26.65 -15.98
CA LYS A 63 3.93 27.78 -15.02
C LYS A 63 2.54 28.00 -14.40
N SER A 64 1.83 26.97 -13.97
CA SER A 64 0.54 27.13 -13.26
C SER A 64 0.61 26.50 -11.89
N GLU A 65 0.66 27.34 -10.86
CA GLU A 65 0.53 26.98 -9.45
C GLU A 65 -0.93 27.18 -9.02
N GLY A 66 -1.56 26.16 -8.40
CA GLY A 66 -2.90 26.27 -7.84
C GLY A 66 -3.69 24.95 -7.83
N LYS A 67 -4.89 24.98 -7.25
CA LYS A 67 -5.84 23.81 -7.18
C LYS A 67 -6.15 23.22 -8.56
N ASP A 68 -6.07 24.01 -9.63
CA ASP A 68 -6.23 23.55 -11.02
C ASP A 68 -5.07 22.67 -11.50
N TYR A 69 -3.87 22.80 -10.95
CA TYR A 69 -2.71 21.98 -11.33
C TYR A 69 -2.95 20.48 -11.06
N LEU A 70 -3.58 20.12 -9.94
CA LEU A 70 -3.91 18.73 -9.60
C LEU A 70 -4.93 18.14 -10.57
N ASN A 71 -5.93 18.93 -10.96
CA ASN A 71 -6.96 18.53 -11.93
C ASN A 71 -6.39 18.39 -13.35
N ILE A 72 -5.53 19.30 -13.77
CA ILE A 72 -4.83 19.25 -15.06
C ILE A 72 -3.91 18.04 -15.11
N LYS A 73 -3.16 17.77 -14.03
CA LYS A 73 -2.30 16.59 -13.90
C LYS A 73 -3.09 15.29 -13.96
N LYS A 74 -4.25 15.24 -13.29
CA LYS A 74 -5.18 14.08 -13.33
C LYS A 74 -5.73 13.89 -14.75
N LYS A 75 -6.14 14.96 -15.44
CA LYS A 75 -6.61 14.91 -16.83
C LYS A 75 -5.51 14.49 -17.83
N ARG A 76 -4.28 15.03 -17.71
CA ARG A 76 -3.14 14.63 -18.56
C ARG A 76 -2.78 13.17 -18.34
N LYS A 77 -2.73 12.71 -17.10
CA LYS A 77 -2.47 11.31 -16.74
C LYS A 77 -3.55 10.40 -17.36
N ARG A 78 -4.83 10.73 -17.22
CA ARG A 78 -5.94 9.99 -17.83
C ARG A 78 -5.81 9.92 -19.37
N ARG A 79 -5.35 10.98 -20.02
CA ARG A 79 -5.17 11.02 -21.49
C ARG A 79 -4.06 10.09 -21.96
N LEU A 80 -2.91 10.04 -21.28
CA LEU A 80 -1.79 9.14 -21.58
C LEU A 80 -2.17 7.68 -21.36
N PHE A 81 -2.89 7.40 -20.29
CA PHE A 81 -3.33 6.04 -19.94
C PHE A 81 -4.59 5.57 -20.67
N LYS A 82 -5.12 6.36 -21.63
CA LYS A 82 -6.20 5.94 -22.53
C LYS A 82 -5.77 4.80 -23.47
N TYR A 83 -4.48 4.69 -23.77
CA TYR A 83 -3.94 3.65 -24.62
C TYR A 83 -3.63 2.38 -23.82
N PRO A 84 -4.33 1.25 -24.09
CA PRO A 84 -4.19 0.02 -23.27
C PRO A 84 -2.76 -0.55 -23.27
N LEU A 85 -2.04 -0.41 -24.37
CA LEU A 85 -0.65 -0.89 -24.47
C LEU A 85 0.29 -0.07 -23.58
N PHE A 86 0.16 1.25 -23.59
CA PHE A 86 0.94 2.14 -22.74
C PHE A 86 0.64 1.90 -21.25
N GLN A 87 -0.64 1.68 -20.90
CA GLN A 87 -1.06 1.35 -19.56
C GLN A 87 -0.44 0.04 -19.08
N LYS A 88 -0.49 -1.03 -19.90
CA LYS A 88 0.12 -2.33 -19.56
C LYS A 88 1.63 -2.20 -19.36
N MET A 89 2.32 -1.52 -20.27
CA MET A 89 3.76 -1.29 -20.17
C MET A 89 4.12 -0.54 -18.88
N TRP A 90 3.42 0.54 -18.58
CA TRP A 90 3.63 1.32 -17.36
C TRP A 90 3.41 0.50 -16.08
N ILE A 91 2.32 -0.28 -16.05
CA ILE A 91 2.02 -1.16 -14.91
C ILE A 91 3.11 -2.20 -14.74
N SER A 92 3.58 -2.82 -15.83
CA SER A 92 4.66 -3.81 -15.78
C SER A 92 5.95 -3.23 -15.21
N ILE A 93 6.37 -2.06 -15.70
CA ILE A 93 7.55 -1.35 -15.19
C ILE A 93 7.37 -1.00 -13.71
N ALA A 94 6.21 -0.49 -13.33
CA ALA A 94 5.91 -0.13 -11.95
C ALA A 94 5.87 -1.35 -11.01
N ILE A 95 5.40 -2.50 -11.50
CA ILE A 95 5.44 -3.76 -10.74
C ILE A 95 6.89 -4.21 -10.55
N VAL A 96 7.68 -4.27 -11.62
CA VAL A 96 9.09 -4.70 -11.54
C VAL A 96 9.89 -3.80 -10.59
N ASP A 97 9.74 -2.49 -10.70
CA ASP A 97 10.39 -1.53 -9.80
C ASP A 97 9.98 -1.73 -8.33
N TYR A 98 8.68 -1.96 -8.10
CA TYR A 98 8.17 -2.23 -6.76
C TYR A 98 8.66 -3.58 -6.22
N LEU A 99 8.72 -4.61 -7.04
CA LEU A 99 9.24 -5.93 -6.65
C LEU A 99 10.72 -5.86 -6.29
N ALA A 100 11.52 -5.06 -6.99
CA ALA A 100 12.90 -4.81 -6.62
C ALA A 100 13.01 -4.19 -5.22
N LYS A 101 12.17 -3.20 -4.90
CA LYS A 101 12.09 -2.63 -3.54
C LYS A 101 11.73 -3.71 -2.50
N LEU A 102 10.67 -4.49 -2.76
CA LEU A 102 10.21 -5.53 -1.85
C LEU A 102 11.27 -6.62 -1.65
N PHE A 103 12.05 -6.94 -2.68
CA PHE A 103 13.12 -7.92 -2.58
C PHE A 103 14.11 -7.55 -1.47
N PHE A 104 14.62 -6.33 -1.47
CA PHE A 104 15.58 -5.90 -0.45
C PHE A 104 14.94 -5.64 0.91
N GLN A 105 13.74 -5.07 0.95
CA GLN A 105 13.11 -4.65 2.20
C GLN A 105 12.34 -5.77 2.93
N ILE A 106 11.87 -6.77 2.20
CA ILE A 106 11.01 -7.83 2.76
C ILE A 106 11.60 -9.20 2.51
N TYR A 107 11.85 -9.56 1.23
CA TYR A 107 12.25 -10.91 0.87
C TYR A 107 13.56 -11.33 1.55
N VAL A 108 14.60 -10.51 1.43
CA VAL A 108 15.92 -10.81 2.03
C VAL A 108 15.85 -10.95 3.56
N PRO A 109 15.27 -10.00 4.33
CA PRO A 109 15.14 -10.16 5.78
C PRO A 109 14.29 -11.36 6.19
N PHE A 110 13.17 -11.60 5.49
CA PHE A 110 12.28 -12.74 5.75
C PHE A 110 13.02 -14.08 5.60
N TYR A 111 13.78 -14.25 4.53
CA TYR A 111 14.57 -15.48 4.33
C TYR A 111 15.80 -15.58 5.24
N LYS A 112 16.24 -14.47 5.82
CA LYS A 112 17.25 -14.46 6.90
C LYS A 112 16.64 -14.82 8.28
N GLY A 113 15.35 -15.15 8.35
CA GLY A 113 14.70 -15.58 9.59
C GLY A 113 14.11 -14.44 10.43
N LYS A 114 14.13 -13.19 9.95
CA LYS A 114 13.55 -12.05 10.68
C LYS A 114 12.02 -12.01 10.56
N VAL A 115 11.36 -11.47 11.59
CA VAL A 115 9.95 -11.09 11.49
C VAL A 115 9.85 -9.72 10.83
N VAL A 116 9.22 -9.67 9.66
CA VAL A 116 9.05 -8.43 8.89
C VAL A 116 7.64 -7.90 9.11
N ILE A 117 7.53 -6.69 9.66
CA ILE A 117 6.27 -5.97 9.83
C ILE A 117 6.17 -4.94 8.72
N CYS A 118 5.24 -5.18 7.79
CA CYS A 118 5.01 -4.31 6.65
C CYS A 118 3.90 -3.30 6.94
N ASP A 119 4.22 -2.03 6.90
CA ASP A 119 3.24 -0.97 6.71
C ASP A 119 3.07 -0.75 5.20
N ARG A 120 1.98 -1.28 4.65
CA ARG A 120 1.65 -1.44 3.24
C ARG A 120 2.40 -2.60 2.55
N TYR A 121 1.74 -3.23 1.60
CA TYR A 121 2.28 -4.33 0.81
C TYR A 121 1.55 -4.41 -0.54
N ILE A 122 1.47 -5.61 -1.12
CA ILE A 122 0.82 -5.86 -2.42
C ILE A 122 -0.61 -5.30 -2.50
N PRO A 123 -1.50 -5.44 -1.48
CA PRO A 123 -2.84 -4.86 -1.55
C PRO A 123 -2.87 -3.36 -1.77
N ASP A 124 -1.93 -2.63 -1.14
CA ASP A 124 -1.86 -1.17 -1.28
C ASP A 124 -1.43 -0.76 -2.70
N MET A 125 -0.50 -1.51 -3.31
CA MET A 125 -0.12 -1.29 -4.71
C MET A 125 -1.30 -1.58 -5.65
N ILE A 126 -2.05 -2.65 -5.41
CA ILE A 126 -3.24 -2.99 -6.21
C ILE A 126 -4.31 -1.92 -6.06
N ALA A 127 -4.54 -1.44 -4.82
CA ALA A 127 -5.48 -0.35 -4.57
C ALA A 127 -5.06 0.94 -5.27
N ASP A 128 -3.75 1.23 -5.33
CA ASP A 128 -3.21 2.37 -6.08
C ASP A 128 -3.47 2.24 -7.59
N PHE A 129 -3.28 1.06 -8.17
CA PHE A 129 -3.59 0.85 -9.58
C PHE A 129 -5.09 0.90 -9.84
N ALA A 130 -5.89 0.23 -9.03
CA ALA A 130 -7.35 0.19 -9.18
C ALA A 130 -7.94 1.61 -9.17
N ALA A 131 -7.57 2.43 -8.19
CA ALA A 131 -8.04 3.82 -8.11
C ALA A 131 -7.48 4.74 -9.23
N ASN A 132 -6.24 4.50 -9.69
CA ASN A 132 -5.65 5.33 -10.75
C ASN A 132 -6.19 5.02 -12.15
N PHE A 133 -6.65 3.78 -12.37
CA PHE A 133 -7.09 3.29 -13.67
C PHE A 133 -8.58 2.95 -13.73
N ASP A 134 -9.34 3.31 -12.69
CA ASP A 134 -10.77 3.05 -12.57
C ASP A 134 -11.11 1.55 -12.78
N TYR A 135 -10.31 0.64 -12.16
CA TYR A 135 -10.47 -0.79 -12.33
C TYR A 135 -11.71 -1.32 -11.62
N ASN A 136 -12.48 -2.13 -12.33
CA ASN A 136 -13.56 -2.90 -11.74
C ASN A 136 -13.05 -4.16 -11.01
N ASN A 137 -13.93 -4.85 -10.29
CA ASN A 137 -13.58 -6.03 -9.51
C ASN A 137 -12.95 -7.16 -10.34
N TYR A 138 -13.34 -7.34 -11.59
CA TYR A 138 -12.75 -8.34 -12.49
C TYR A 138 -11.29 -8.00 -12.80
N GLN A 139 -10.99 -6.74 -13.10
CA GLN A 139 -9.63 -6.29 -13.38
C GLN A 139 -8.74 -6.37 -12.14
N ILE A 140 -9.29 -6.07 -10.96
CA ILE A 140 -8.57 -6.23 -9.67
C ILE A 140 -8.23 -7.71 -9.44
N ARG A 141 -9.18 -8.65 -9.64
CA ARG A 141 -8.92 -10.09 -9.55
C ARG A 141 -7.85 -10.56 -10.54
N LYS A 142 -7.87 -10.04 -11.77
CA LYS A 142 -6.84 -10.34 -12.76
C LYS A 142 -5.45 -9.87 -12.32
N LEU A 143 -5.37 -8.69 -11.72
CA LEU A 143 -4.11 -8.16 -11.18
C LEU A 143 -3.61 -8.98 -9.99
N LEU A 144 -4.48 -9.42 -9.08
CA LEU A 144 -4.15 -10.33 -7.97
C LEU A 144 -3.58 -11.66 -8.44
N LYS A 145 -4.00 -12.15 -9.61
CA LYS A 145 -3.50 -13.40 -10.21
C LYS A 145 -2.19 -13.22 -10.98
N ASN A 146 -1.61 -12.01 -11.03
CA ASN A 146 -0.36 -11.76 -11.74
C ASN A 146 0.77 -12.65 -11.18
N PRO A 147 1.46 -13.46 -12.02
CA PRO A 147 2.50 -14.38 -11.57
C PRO A 147 3.64 -13.69 -10.83
N LEU A 148 4.04 -12.49 -11.26
CA LEU A 148 5.11 -11.73 -10.63
C LEU A 148 4.79 -11.39 -9.16
N LEU A 149 3.52 -11.10 -8.83
CA LEU A 149 3.10 -10.82 -7.46
C LEU A 149 3.09 -12.08 -6.58
N ARG A 150 2.96 -13.27 -7.18
CA ARG A 150 2.98 -14.55 -6.48
C ARG A 150 4.40 -15.01 -6.10
N MET A 151 5.43 -14.41 -6.69
CA MET A 151 6.84 -14.72 -6.34
C MET A 151 7.20 -14.25 -4.94
N PHE A 152 6.43 -13.32 -4.37
CA PHE A 152 6.70 -12.76 -3.07
C PHE A 152 6.01 -13.52 -1.94
N PRO A 153 6.60 -13.55 -0.73
CA PRO A 153 6.05 -14.29 0.39
C PRO A 153 4.61 -13.89 0.68
N LYS A 154 3.74 -14.89 0.85
CA LYS A 154 2.40 -14.65 1.38
C LYS A 154 2.53 -14.32 2.87
N PRO A 155 1.96 -13.21 3.35
CA PRO A 155 1.97 -12.91 4.77
C PRO A 155 1.28 -13.97 5.61
N ASP A 156 1.84 -14.21 6.80
CA ASP A 156 1.22 -15.07 7.82
C ASP A 156 -0.05 -14.43 8.35
N LYS A 157 -0.04 -13.08 8.46
CA LYS A 157 -1.21 -12.28 8.81
C LYS A 157 -1.29 -11.03 7.94
N TYR A 158 -2.47 -10.79 7.38
CA TYR A 158 -2.87 -9.53 6.76
C TYR A 158 -3.87 -8.83 7.66
N PHE A 159 -3.53 -7.66 8.17
CA PHE A 159 -4.43 -6.79 8.93
C PHE A 159 -4.95 -5.66 8.05
N TYR A 160 -6.25 -5.61 7.86
CA TYR A 160 -6.93 -4.46 7.28
C TYR A 160 -7.48 -3.59 8.40
N ILE A 161 -6.83 -2.45 8.67
CA ILE A 161 -7.33 -1.46 9.64
C ILE A 161 -8.42 -0.65 8.97
N LYS A 162 -9.67 -1.08 9.19
CA LYS A 162 -10.83 -0.51 8.54
C LYS A 162 -11.30 0.74 9.26
N VAL A 163 -11.32 1.85 8.51
CA VAL A 163 -11.87 3.14 8.95
C VAL A 163 -12.76 3.67 7.83
N PRO A 164 -13.97 4.17 8.12
CA PRO A 164 -14.79 4.83 7.12
C PRO A 164 -14.09 6.06 6.52
N ALA A 165 -14.32 6.32 5.24
CA ALA A 165 -13.65 7.41 4.51
C ALA A 165 -13.83 8.79 5.16
N ASN A 166 -15.01 9.06 5.75
CA ASN A 166 -15.29 10.32 6.46
C ASN A 166 -14.40 10.51 7.69
N LEU A 167 -14.13 9.44 8.44
CA LEU A 167 -13.24 9.49 9.61
C LEU A 167 -11.76 9.56 9.17
N GLY A 168 -11.37 8.81 8.12
CA GLY A 168 -10.05 8.90 7.51
C GLY A 168 -9.75 10.32 7.03
N TYR A 169 -10.73 10.96 6.38
CA TYR A 169 -10.65 12.34 5.91
C TYR A 169 -10.47 13.36 7.06
N LYS A 170 -11.22 13.20 8.17
CA LYS A 170 -11.09 14.05 9.36
C LYS A 170 -9.73 13.90 10.05
N ARG A 171 -9.15 12.71 10.05
CA ARG A 171 -7.84 12.43 10.69
C ARG A 171 -6.65 12.87 9.85
N LYS A 172 -6.85 13.16 8.58
CA LYS A 172 -5.79 13.54 7.65
C LYS A 172 -5.79 15.04 7.43
N LEU A 173 -4.63 15.67 7.67
CA LEU A 173 -4.44 17.13 7.58
C LEU A 173 -3.91 17.59 6.22
N ASP A 174 -3.87 16.68 5.22
CA ASP A 174 -3.37 17.01 3.87
C ASP A 174 -4.51 17.20 2.85
N ASP A 175 -4.17 17.65 1.65
CA ASP A 175 -5.09 17.92 0.52
C ASP A 175 -5.76 16.67 -0.09
N THR A 176 -5.85 15.55 0.65
CA THR A 176 -6.52 14.34 0.16
C THR A 176 -8.03 14.57 0.12
N SER A 177 -8.68 14.40 -1.05
CA SER A 177 -10.12 14.56 -1.16
C SER A 177 -10.91 13.40 -0.54
N PHE A 178 -12.14 13.68 -0.09
CA PHE A 178 -13.05 12.67 0.44
C PHE A 178 -13.39 11.59 -0.60
N GLU A 179 -13.60 12.00 -1.86
CA GLU A 179 -13.90 11.09 -2.97
C GLU A 179 -12.78 10.09 -3.19
N TYR A 180 -11.53 10.54 -3.10
CA TYR A 180 -10.35 9.67 -3.19
C TYR A 180 -10.34 8.60 -2.09
N LEU A 181 -10.67 8.97 -0.84
CA LEU A 181 -10.71 8.02 0.27
C LEU A 181 -11.93 7.08 0.15
N SER A 182 -13.07 7.59 -0.27
CA SER A 182 -14.29 6.79 -0.46
C SER A 182 -14.13 5.71 -1.53
N GLU A 183 -13.48 6.06 -2.66
CA GLU A 183 -13.16 5.09 -3.71
C GLU A 183 -12.21 4.01 -3.19
N ARG A 184 -11.17 4.40 -2.47
CA ARG A 184 -10.20 3.45 -1.89
C ARG A 184 -10.81 2.58 -0.81
N GLU A 185 -11.74 3.07 -0.01
CA GLU A 185 -12.46 2.26 0.97
C GLU A 185 -13.16 1.08 0.31
N LYS A 186 -13.86 1.32 -0.82
CA LYS A 186 -14.52 0.26 -1.60
C LYS A 186 -13.51 -0.78 -2.10
N ILE A 187 -12.37 -0.32 -2.61
CA ILE A 187 -11.31 -1.21 -3.11
C ILE A 187 -10.72 -2.04 -1.97
N TYR A 188 -10.39 -1.44 -0.82
CA TYR A 188 -9.86 -2.18 0.33
C TYR A 188 -10.87 -3.17 0.91
N ASN A 189 -12.16 -2.81 0.98
CA ASN A 189 -13.22 -3.74 1.39
C ASN A 189 -13.31 -4.96 0.45
N PHE A 190 -13.14 -4.75 -0.86
CA PHE A 190 -13.10 -5.82 -1.84
C PHE A 190 -11.83 -6.68 -1.67
N LEU A 191 -10.65 -6.06 -1.58
CA LEU A 191 -9.39 -6.77 -1.39
C LEU A 191 -9.35 -7.57 -0.09
N ALA A 192 -9.93 -7.04 0.99
CA ALA A 192 -10.01 -7.74 2.27
C ALA A 192 -10.75 -9.07 2.17
N LYS A 193 -11.82 -9.12 1.39
CA LYS A 193 -12.56 -10.36 1.10
C LYS A 193 -11.76 -11.31 0.20
N GLU A 194 -11.22 -10.81 -0.92
CA GLU A 194 -10.49 -11.64 -1.89
C GLU A 194 -9.20 -12.26 -1.31
N MET A 195 -8.59 -11.61 -0.32
CA MET A 195 -7.32 -12.03 0.27
C MET A 195 -7.46 -12.58 1.69
N ASN A 196 -8.68 -12.79 2.18
CA ASN A 196 -8.97 -13.27 3.54
C ASN A 196 -8.20 -12.50 4.63
N MET A 197 -8.27 -11.16 4.58
CA MET A 197 -7.60 -10.32 5.55
C MET A 197 -8.35 -10.31 6.89
N VAL A 198 -7.60 -10.22 7.98
CA VAL A 198 -8.17 -9.95 9.30
C VAL A 198 -8.60 -8.48 9.35
N VAL A 199 -9.91 -8.24 9.41
CA VAL A 199 -10.46 -6.89 9.44
C VAL A 199 -10.54 -6.41 10.88
N ILE A 200 -9.79 -5.36 11.19
CA ILE A 200 -9.79 -4.70 12.50
C ILE A 200 -10.50 -3.36 12.42
N ASN A 201 -11.46 -3.15 13.33
CA ASN A 201 -12.16 -1.86 13.40
C ASN A 201 -11.23 -0.76 13.93
N GLY A 202 -10.75 0.11 13.04
CA GLY A 202 -9.84 1.22 13.34
C GLY A 202 -10.54 2.49 13.84
N THR A 203 -11.84 2.46 14.13
CA THR A 203 -12.57 3.61 14.70
C THR A 203 -12.38 3.72 16.21
N GLN A 204 -11.98 2.63 16.86
CA GLN A 204 -11.71 2.55 18.29
C GLN A 204 -10.40 3.29 18.64
N ASP A 205 -10.15 3.44 19.93
CA ASP A 205 -8.87 3.98 20.40
C ASP A 205 -7.69 3.06 20.04
N ILE A 206 -6.49 3.63 20.06
CA ILE A 206 -5.27 2.98 19.59
C ILE A 206 -4.98 1.69 20.37
N ASP A 207 -5.25 1.67 21.68
CA ASP A 207 -4.92 0.55 22.54
C ASP A 207 -5.91 -0.60 22.33
N ASN A 208 -7.20 -0.33 22.23
CA ASN A 208 -8.22 -1.33 21.95
C ASN A 208 -8.02 -1.98 20.55
N VAL A 209 -7.61 -1.20 19.56
CA VAL A 209 -7.22 -1.73 18.25
C VAL A 209 -6.02 -2.67 18.39
N PHE A 210 -5.02 -2.27 19.19
CA PHE A 210 -3.81 -3.07 19.38
C PHE A 210 -4.09 -4.37 20.15
N GLU A 211 -4.96 -4.35 21.18
CA GLU A 211 -5.35 -5.58 21.88
C GLU A 211 -5.96 -6.62 20.93
N LYS A 212 -6.83 -6.20 20.00
CA LYS A 212 -7.36 -7.11 18.99
C LYS A 212 -6.28 -7.69 18.08
N ILE A 213 -5.27 -6.89 17.71
CA ILE A 213 -4.14 -7.37 16.93
C ILE A 213 -3.34 -8.41 17.72
N LYS A 214 -3.10 -8.18 19.03
CA LYS A 214 -2.40 -9.14 19.89
C LYS A 214 -3.15 -10.48 19.98
N VAL A 215 -4.47 -10.45 20.18
CA VAL A 215 -5.31 -11.66 20.19
C VAL A 215 -5.16 -12.44 18.89
N GLU A 216 -5.25 -11.76 17.75
CA GLU A 216 -5.10 -12.39 16.43
C GLU A 216 -3.68 -12.93 16.18
N MET A 217 -2.68 -12.31 16.79
CA MET A 217 -1.29 -12.74 16.73
C MET A 217 -0.95 -13.81 17.78
N ARG A 218 -1.84 -14.05 18.76
CA ARG A 218 -1.62 -14.94 19.92
C ARG A 218 -0.37 -14.57 20.71
N ILE A 219 -0.22 -13.28 21.03
CA ILE A 219 0.97 -12.73 21.74
C ILE A 219 0.58 -11.93 22.97
#